data_5a8cfe5aabff8e064521ef2f4b78091b
#
_entry.id   5a8cfe5aabff8e064521ef2f4b78091b
#
_cell.length_a   1.000
_cell.length_b   1.000
_cell.length_c   1.000
_cell.angle_alpha   90.00
_cell.angle_beta   90.00
_cell.angle_gamma   90.00
#
_symmetry.space_group_name_H-M   'P 1'
#
loop_
_entity.id
_entity.type
_entity.pdbx_description
1 polymer ?
#
loop_
_entity_poly.entity_id
_entity_poly.type
_entity_poly.pdbx_seq_one_letter_code
_entity_poly.pdbx_strand_id
1 'polypeptide(L)'
;MVLKPSEHASLTCLALAALASQAGLPHGALNVVTGLGKEAGAALARHPGLAKVAFTGSSFTGREVAMASAALASPRPVSLELGGKSSLIVFEDADISKAVEWAMFGAFWTNGQICSATSRLLIARPIAAAFHARLKARAEQIQIGMPLDPGCRLGPLVNRTQFRRVLGFIDRARRAGLALLTGGERWGAKGFFVRPTVFADVPRSSEIWTEEVFGPVLCTSVFDDEKEAVAAANDTRYGLAAAVLSSDRARCRRVAKALDVGIVWENCSQPCFVEMPWGGRAGKGSGYGRDLGVDAFESYRHTKAITTYDADADVWDWYGKAEEEEEEGKGGVRAKL
;
A
#
# COMPACT_ATOMS: atom_id res chain seq x y z
N MET A 1 -16.29 -14.47 5.50
CA MET A 1 -14.89 -13.94 5.46
C MET A 1 -14.08 -14.54 6.60
N VAL A 2 -12.80 -14.88 6.35
CA VAL A 2 -11.86 -15.28 7.40
C VAL A 2 -10.76 -14.23 7.48
N LEU A 3 -10.57 -13.64 8.65
CA LEU A 3 -9.53 -12.64 8.93
C LEU A 3 -8.45 -13.27 9.81
N LYS A 4 -7.21 -13.30 9.36
CA LYS A 4 -6.06 -13.62 10.20
C LYS A 4 -5.26 -12.34 10.46
N PRO A 5 -5.36 -11.73 11.63
CA PRO A 5 -4.56 -10.57 11.99
C PRO A 5 -3.09 -10.94 12.19
N SER A 6 -2.22 -9.93 12.24
CA SER A 6 -0.85 -10.12 12.74
C SER A 6 -0.90 -10.66 14.18
N GLU A 7 0.01 -11.57 14.52
CA GLU A 7 0.19 -12.05 15.89
C GLU A 7 0.55 -10.92 16.89
N HIS A 8 1.06 -9.80 16.39
CA HIS A 8 1.40 -8.62 17.20
C HIS A 8 0.23 -7.65 17.40
N ALA A 9 -0.91 -7.85 16.70
CA ALA A 9 -2.07 -6.93 16.74
C ALA A 9 -3.41 -7.69 16.66
N SER A 10 -3.53 -8.84 17.34
CA SER A 10 -4.71 -9.70 17.25
C SER A 10 -5.88 -9.24 18.14
N LEU A 11 -5.62 -8.63 19.31
CA LEU A 11 -6.65 -8.34 20.30
C LEU A 11 -7.73 -7.37 19.78
N THR A 12 -7.34 -6.32 19.06
CA THR A 12 -8.27 -5.37 18.48
C THR A 12 -9.15 -5.98 17.40
N CYS A 13 -8.62 -6.92 16.62
CA CYS A 13 -9.39 -7.64 15.61
C CYS A 13 -10.41 -8.61 16.24
N LEU A 14 -10.07 -9.25 17.37
CA LEU A 14 -11.01 -10.06 18.14
C LEU A 14 -12.11 -9.21 18.72
N ALA A 15 -11.78 -8.05 19.30
CA ALA A 15 -12.77 -7.09 19.81
C ALA A 15 -13.69 -6.58 18.69
N LEU A 16 -13.16 -6.28 17.51
CA LEU A 16 -13.94 -5.87 16.34
C LEU A 16 -14.94 -6.96 15.92
N ALA A 17 -14.53 -8.23 15.90
CA ALA A 17 -15.44 -9.34 15.57
C ALA A 17 -16.60 -9.46 16.60
N ALA A 18 -16.32 -9.28 17.89
CA ALA A 18 -17.33 -9.27 18.92
C ALA A 18 -18.31 -8.09 18.75
N LEU A 19 -17.81 -6.88 18.48
CA LEU A 19 -18.63 -5.71 18.20
C LEU A 19 -19.48 -5.87 16.94
N ALA A 20 -18.92 -6.44 15.88
CA ALA A 20 -19.65 -6.71 14.64
C ALA A 20 -20.83 -7.68 14.88
N SER A 21 -20.64 -8.73 15.68
CA SER A 21 -21.70 -9.63 16.07
C SER A 21 -22.80 -8.91 16.90
N GLN A 22 -22.40 -8.08 17.85
CA GLN A 22 -23.34 -7.26 18.66
C GLN A 22 -24.13 -6.26 17.80
N ALA A 23 -23.51 -5.75 16.72
CA ALA A 23 -24.14 -4.87 15.76
C ALA A 23 -25.07 -5.58 14.76
N GLY A 24 -25.25 -6.90 14.89
CA GLY A 24 -26.17 -7.66 14.05
C GLY A 24 -25.54 -8.26 12.78
N LEU A 25 -24.20 -8.28 12.65
CA LEU A 25 -23.59 -8.99 11.53
C LEU A 25 -23.97 -10.50 11.62
N PRO A 26 -24.47 -11.11 10.52
CA PRO A 26 -24.86 -12.53 10.54
C PRO A 26 -23.72 -13.45 10.99
N HIS A 27 -24.06 -14.46 11.78
CA HIS A 27 -23.08 -15.45 12.23
C HIS A 27 -22.36 -16.11 11.07
N GLY A 28 -21.04 -16.25 11.19
CA GLY A 28 -20.20 -16.80 10.12
C GLY A 28 -19.79 -15.82 9.01
N ALA A 29 -20.36 -14.60 8.96
CA ALA A 29 -19.97 -13.60 7.97
C ALA A 29 -18.54 -13.08 8.22
N LEU A 30 -18.13 -12.90 9.48
CA LEU A 30 -16.77 -12.56 9.90
C LEU A 30 -16.25 -13.57 10.92
N ASN A 31 -15.14 -14.22 10.60
CA ASN A 31 -14.45 -15.18 11.47
C ASN A 31 -13.01 -14.73 11.65
N VAL A 32 -12.53 -14.66 12.89
CA VAL A 32 -11.14 -14.28 13.19
C VAL A 32 -10.35 -15.51 13.63
N VAL A 33 -9.26 -15.80 12.93
CA VAL A 33 -8.34 -16.90 13.25
C VAL A 33 -7.00 -16.31 13.65
N THR A 34 -6.59 -16.49 14.89
CA THR A 34 -5.29 -16.09 15.40
C THR A 34 -4.23 -17.16 15.11
N GLY A 35 -2.97 -16.75 15.05
CA GLY A 35 -1.85 -17.66 14.84
C GLY A 35 -0.69 -17.02 14.09
N LEU A 36 0.42 -17.72 14.02
CA LEU A 36 1.62 -17.23 13.35
C LEU A 36 1.43 -17.17 11.82
N GLY A 37 2.05 -16.18 11.19
CA GLY A 37 2.01 -16.03 9.74
C GLY A 37 2.46 -17.29 8.98
N LYS A 38 3.56 -17.91 9.42
CA LYS A 38 4.14 -19.13 8.83
C LYS A 38 3.29 -20.39 9.01
N GLU A 39 2.33 -20.37 9.93
CA GLU A 39 1.44 -21.50 10.25
C GLU A 39 0.03 -21.22 9.74
N ALA A 40 -0.77 -20.47 10.51
CA ALA A 40 -2.16 -20.16 10.15
C ALA A 40 -2.26 -19.35 8.83
N GLY A 41 -1.36 -18.38 8.61
CA GLY A 41 -1.32 -17.61 7.36
C GLY A 41 -0.98 -18.47 6.15
N ALA A 42 0.05 -19.32 6.27
CA ALA A 42 0.43 -20.23 5.20
C ALA A 42 -0.65 -21.29 4.90
N ALA A 43 -1.35 -21.78 5.93
CA ALA A 43 -2.47 -22.70 5.77
C ALA A 43 -3.64 -22.04 5.01
N LEU A 44 -4.00 -20.81 5.38
CA LEU A 44 -5.02 -20.05 4.66
C LEU A 44 -4.62 -19.78 3.20
N ALA A 45 -3.36 -19.35 2.96
CA ALA A 45 -2.88 -19.10 1.60
C ALA A 45 -2.94 -20.33 0.69
N ARG A 46 -2.93 -21.55 1.22
CA ARG A 46 -3.01 -22.82 0.49
C ARG A 46 -4.38 -23.49 0.55
N HIS A 47 -5.33 -22.94 1.31
CA HIS A 47 -6.61 -23.63 1.55
C HIS A 47 -7.51 -23.59 0.31
N PRO A 48 -7.92 -24.73 -0.29
CA PRO A 48 -8.64 -24.76 -1.56
C PRO A 48 -10.05 -24.15 -1.49
N GLY A 49 -10.66 -24.13 -0.31
CA GLY A 49 -12.01 -23.59 -0.10
C GLY A 49 -12.12 -22.06 -0.02
N LEU A 50 -11.05 -21.31 -0.26
CA LEU A 50 -11.09 -19.85 -0.30
C LEU A 50 -11.20 -19.38 -1.75
N ALA A 51 -12.17 -18.52 -2.04
CA ALA A 51 -12.37 -17.96 -3.37
C ALA A 51 -11.39 -16.83 -3.71
N LYS A 52 -10.87 -16.13 -2.70
CA LYS A 52 -9.92 -15.01 -2.85
C LYS A 52 -9.03 -14.90 -1.61
N VAL A 53 -7.80 -14.41 -1.78
CA VAL A 53 -6.92 -13.99 -0.69
C VAL A 53 -6.59 -12.51 -0.87
N ALA A 54 -6.77 -11.73 0.20
CA ALA A 54 -6.22 -10.37 0.33
C ALA A 54 -5.12 -10.41 1.39
N PHE A 55 -3.96 -9.86 1.08
CA PHE A 55 -2.81 -9.86 1.97
C PHE A 55 -2.16 -8.49 2.03
N THR A 56 -1.92 -8.02 3.26
CA THR A 56 -1.13 -6.82 3.56
C THR A 56 0.10 -7.21 4.36
N GLY A 57 1.28 -6.81 3.90
CA GLY A 57 2.53 -7.09 4.59
C GLY A 57 3.78 -6.87 3.74
N SER A 58 4.87 -7.58 4.06
CA SER A 58 6.12 -7.43 3.33
C SER A 58 6.05 -7.98 1.91
N SER A 59 6.81 -7.38 0.97
CA SER A 59 6.90 -7.86 -0.42
C SER A 59 7.37 -9.31 -0.52
N PHE A 60 8.24 -9.75 0.40
CA PHE A 60 8.68 -11.14 0.48
C PHE A 60 7.51 -12.08 0.77
N THR A 61 6.74 -11.81 1.85
CA THR A 61 5.60 -12.64 2.23
C THR A 61 4.47 -12.57 1.20
N GLY A 62 4.23 -11.41 0.59
CA GLY A 62 3.24 -11.25 -0.49
C GLY A 62 3.53 -12.16 -1.68
N ARG A 63 4.80 -12.28 -2.07
CA ARG A 63 5.21 -13.22 -3.12
C ARG A 63 4.92 -14.68 -2.73
N GLU A 64 5.23 -15.08 -1.50
CA GLU A 64 4.91 -16.43 -1.00
C GLU A 64 3.39 -16.72 -1.04
N VAL A 65 2.56 -15.74 -0.67
CA VAL A 65 1.10 -15.85 -0.74
C VAL A 65 0.61 -16.00 -2.17
N ALA A 66 1.13 -15.20 -3.09
CA ALA A 66 0.79 -15.27 -4.51
C ALA A 66 1.18 -16.64 -5.12
N MET A 67 2.41 -17.10 -4.85
CA MET A 67 2.89 -18.41 -5.29
C MET A 67 2.04 -19.55 -4.73
N ALA A 68 1.70 -19.50 -3.45
CA ALA A 68 0.85 -20.52 -2.82
C ALA A 68 -0.55 -20.58 -3.45
N SER A 69 -1.11 -19.44 -3.83
CA SER A 69 -2.40 -19.36 -4.53
C SER A 69 -2.32 -19.89 -5.96
N ALA A 70 -1.25 -19.54 -6.68
CA ALA A 70 -1.04 -19.97 -8.07
C ALA A 70 -0.77 -21.48 -8.19
N ALA A 71 -0.21 -22.10 -7.14
CA ALA A 71 0.10 -23.53 -7.10
C ALA A 71 -1.14 -24.45 -6.87
N LEU A 72 -2.32 -23.87 -6.62
CA LEU A 72 -3.54 -24.65 -6.48
C LEU A 72 -4.03 -25.19 -7.84
N ALA A 73 -4.73 -26.32 -7.83
CA ALA A 73 -5.39 -26.88 -9.02
C ALA A 73 -6.38 -25.88 -9.65
N SER A 74 -7.01 -25.04 -8.81
CA SER A 74 -7.83 -23.90 -9.25
C SER A 74 -7.23 -22.63 -8.68
N PRO A 75 -6.33 -21.95 -9.40
CA PRO A 75 -5.76 -20.68 -8.98
C PRO A 75 -6.84 -19.63 -8.70
N ARG A 76 -6.65 -18.86 -7.65
CA ARG A 76 -7.64 -17.86 -7.22
C ARG A 76 -7.04 -16.46 -7.24
N PRO A 77 -7.89 -15.42 -7.34
CA PRO A 77 -7.45 -14.04 -7.26
C PRO A 77 -6.75 -13.74 -5.92
N VAL A 78 -5.67 -12.96 -6.00
CA VAL A 78 -4.94 -12.44 -4.86
C VAL A 78 -4.87 -10.92 -4.99
N SER A 79 -5.16 -10.18 -3.91
CA SER A 79 -4.83 -8.78 -3.77
C SER A 79 -3.66 -8.64 -2.81
N LEU A 80 -2.68 -7.82 -3.15
CA LEU A 80 -1.46 -7.60 -2.38
C LEU A 80 -1.28 -6.11 -2.10
N GLU A 81 -1.30 -5.74 -0.82
CA GLU A 81 -0.88 -4.45 -0.31
C GLU A 81 0.48 -4.61 0.38
N LEU A 82 1.53 -4.12 -0.27
CA LEU A 82 2.90 -4.39 0.15
C LEU A 82 3.61 -3.10 0.59
N GLY A 83 4.92 -3.18 0.80
CA GLY A 83 5.71 -2.07 1.26
C GLY A 83 5.73 -0.86 0.32
N GLY A 84 6.21 0.25 0.84
CA GLY A 84 6.35 1.49 0.10
C GLY A 84 7.63 2.24 0.45
N LYS A 85 8.00 3.17 -0.41
CA LYS A 85 9.04 4.18 -0.18
C LYS A 85 8.55 5.49 -0.78
N SER A 86 7.43 5.96 -0.25
CA SER A 86 6.66 7.08 -0.80
C SER A 86 7.41 8.40 -0.70
N SER A 87 7.16 9.28 -1.66
CA SER A 87 7.78 10.60 -1.72
C SER A 87 6.80 11.69 -1.30
N LEU A 88 7.31 12.73 -0.64
CA LEU A 88 6.66 14.03 -0.50
C LEU A 88 7.50 15.06 -1.28
N ILE A 89 6.90 15.76 -2.24
CA ILE A 89 7.54 16.80 -3.04
C ILE A 89 7.06 18.14 -2.50
N VAL A 90 7.99 19.04 -2.16
CA VAL A 90 7.69 20.40 -1.67
C VAL A 90 8.32 21.41 -2.61
N PHE A 91 7.47 22.16 -3.31
CA PHE A 91 7.89 23.24 -4.19
C PHE A 91 8.15 24.52 -3.43
N GLU A 92 8.88 25.45 -4.07
CA GLU A 92 9.36 26.73 -3.51
C GLU A 92 8.24 27.66 -3.05
N ASP A 93 7.06 27.54 -3.62
CA ASP A 93 5.87 28.36 -3.33
C ASP A 93 4.98 27.78 -2.21
N ALA A 94 5.34 26.64 -1.64
CA ALA A 94 4.62 26.06 -0.52
C ALA A 94 4.86 26.83 0.78
N ASP A 95 3.84 26.93 1.63
CA ASP A 95 3.99 27.40 3.02
C ASP A 95 4.88 26.43 3.79
N ILE A 96 6.11 26.83 4.08
CA ILE A 96 7.10 25.99 4.76
C ILE A 96 6.58 25.48 6.10
N SER A 97 5.83 26.29 6.85
CA SER A 97 5.31 25.90 8.17
C SER A 97 4.35 24.72 8.07
N LYS A 98 3.40 24.81 7.14
CA LYS A 98 2.42 23.75 6.89
C LYS A 98 3.09 22.53 6.25
N ALA A 99 4.02 22.75 5.33
CA ALA A 99 4.72 21.68 4.64
C ALA A 99 5.58 20.84 5.58
N VAL A 100 6.22 21.45 6.58
CA VAL A 100 6.96 20.75 7.63
C VAL A 100 6.03 19.87 8.48
N GLU A 101 4.85 20.35 8.87
CA GLU A 101 3.90 19.55 9.62
C GLU A 101 3.41 18.35 8.80
N TRP A 102 3.11 18.52 7.51
CA TRP A 102 2.76 17.41 6.61
C TRP A 102 3.91 16.42 6.41
N ALA A 103 5.15 16.91 6.30
CA ALA A 103 6.32 16.04 6.20
C ALA A 103 6.53 15.20 7.45
N MET A 104 6.38 15.80 8.63
CA MET A 104 6.46 15.08 9.91
C MET A 104 5.32 14.08 10.07
N PHE A 105 4.10 14.48 9.77
CA PHE A 105 2.95 13.58 9.82
C PHE A 105 3.14 12.40 8.86
N GLY A 106 3.54 12.68 7.61
CA GLY A 106 3.77 11.66 6.60
C GLY A 106 4.88 10.65 6.94
N ALA A 107 5.88 11.05 7.71
CA ALA A 107 7.03 10.21 8.04
C ALA A 107 6.98 9.59 9.45
N PHE A 108 6.36 10.27 10.41
CA PHE A 108 6.46 9.87 11.82
C PHE A 108 5.15 9.40 12.44
N TRP A 109 4.00 9.74 11.85
CA TRP A 109 2.72 9.21 12.31
C TRP A 109 2.77 7.67 12.39
N THR A 110 2.16 7.09 13.44
CA THR A 110 2.28 5.65 13.78
C THR A 110 3.74 5.14 13.83
N ASN A 111 4.66 6.02 14.26
CA ASN A 111 6.09 5.72 14.35
C ASN A 111 6.75 5.38 12.99
N GLY A 112 6.19 5.88 11.88
CA GLY A 112 6.65 5.55 10.54
C GLY A 112 6.42 4.10 10.13
N GLN A 113 5.62 3.35 10.88
CA GLN A 113 5.26 1.96 10.58
C GLN A 113 4.00 1.90 9.72
N ILE A 114 4.04 2.60 8.59
CA ILE A 114 2.99 2.67 7.58
C ILE A 114 3.60 2.40 6.21
N CYS A 115 2.98 1.56 5.42
CA CYS A 115 3.41 1.25 4.05
C CYS A 115 3.45 2.49 3.14
N SER A 116 2.53 3.44 3.33
CA SER A 116 2.45 4.69 2.56
C SER A 116 3.31 5.84 3.12
N ALA A 117 4.06 5.62 4.24
CA ALA A 117 4.87 6.67 4.85
C ALA A 117 5.73 7.43 3.82
N THR A 118 5.55 8.76 3.74
CA THR A 118 6.32 9.62 2.84
C THR A 118 7.72 9.86 3.40
N SER A 119 8.49 8.79 3.48
CA SER A 119 9.81 8.75 4.11
C SER A 119 10.95 9.28 3.22
N ARG A 120 10.64 9.65 1.95
CA ARG A 120 11.51 10.41 1.05
C ARG A 120 10.93 11.79 0.86
N LEU A 121 11.65 12.82 1.27
CA LEU A 121 11.25 14.20 1.14
C LEU A 121 12.12 14.89 0.07
N LEU A 122 11.49 15.34 -0.99
CA LEU A 122 12.10 16.12 -2.07
C LEU A 122 11.76 17.60 -1.87
N ILE A 123 12.77 18.46 -1.73
CA ILE A 123 12.61 19.86 -1.38
C ILE A 123 13.20 20.72 -2.50
N ALA A 124 12.44 21.71 -2.98
CA ALA A 124 12.98 22.70 -3.93
C ALA A 124 14.18 23.43 -3.31
N ARG A 125 15.29 23.53 -4.05
CA ARG A 125 16.55 24.10 -3.56
C ARG A 125 16.42 25.47 -2.88
N PRO A 126 15.63 26.43 -3.40
CA PRO A 126 15.54 27.77 -2.79
C PRO A 126 15.04 27.78 -1.34
N ILE A 127 14.25 26.80 -0.93
CA ILE A 127 13.66 26.73 0.41
C ILE A 127 14.34 25.68 1.32
N ALA A 128 15.27 24.89 0.81
CA ALA A 128 15.82 23.71 1.50
C ALA A 128 16.43 24.05 2.87
N ALA A 129 17.26 25.09 2.96
CA ALA A 129 17.92 25.47 4.21
C ALA A 129 16.91 25.90 5.29
N ALA A 130 15.94 26.73 4.95
CA ALA A 130 14.88 27.17 5.87
C ALA A 130 13.98 26.00 6.29
N PHE A 131 13.68 25.12 5.34
CA PHE A 131 12.89 23.90 5.58
C PHE A 131 13.59 22.96 6.55
N HIS A 132 14.88 22.65 6.32
CA HIS A 132 15.68 21.77 7.19
C HIS A 132 15.78 22.33 8.61
N ALA A 133 16.04 23.64 8.76
CA ALA A 133 16.10 24.28 10.08
C ALA A 133 14.78 24.14 10.84
N ARG A 134 13.65 24.40 10.17
CA ARG A 134 12.33 24.28 10.80
C ARG A 134 11.95 22.82 11.07
N LEU A 135 12.21 21.92 10.13
CA LEU A 135 11.94 20.47 10.30
C LEU A 135 12.69 19.91 11.51
N LYS A 136 13.98 20.24 11.65
CA LYS A 136 14.79 19.87 12.81
C LYS A 136 14.15 20.33 14.11
N ALA A 137 13.89 21.64 14.23
CA ALA A 137 13.33 22.25 15.43
C ALA A 137 11.97 21.63 15.82
N ARG A 138 11.11 21.33 14.82
CA ARG A 138 9.81 20.71 15.07
C ARG A 138 9.91 19.24 15.43
N ALA A 139 10.77 18.47 14.75
CA ALA A 139 10.96 17.04 15.04
C ALA A 139 11.51 16.80 16.45
N GLU A 140 12.38 17.69 16.95
CA GLU A 140 12.92 17.62 18.31
C GLU A 140 11.87 17.90 19.40
N GLN A 141 10.76 18.54 19.06
CA GLN A 141 9.64 18.83 19.97
C GLN A 141 8.61 17.69 20.06
N ILE A 142 8.73 16.65 19.23
CA ILE A 142 7.79 15.53 19.26
C ILE A 142 7.88 14.81 20.61
N GLN A 143 6.75 14.74 21.32
CA GLN A 143 6.67 14.06 22.61
C GLN A 143 6.66 12.55 22.42
N ILE A 144 7.72 11.91 22.90
CA ILE A 144 7.88 10.47 22.90
C ILE A 144 7.46 9.92 24.25
N GLY A 145 6.62 8.88 24.27
CA GLY A 145 6.13 8.31 25.53
C GLY A 145 5.29 7.06 25.32
N MET A 146 4.66 6.63 26.39
CA MET A 146 3.69 5.52 26.33
C MET A 146 2.46 5.96 25.53
N PRO A 147 1.89 5.09 24.69
CA PRO A 147 0.77 5.47 23.80
C PRO A 147 -0.47 6.00 24.53
N LEU A 148 -0.67 5.61 25.79
CA LEU A 148 -1.82 6.06 26.60
C LEU A 148 -1.51 7.32 27.42
N ASP A 149 -0.28 7.82 27.41
CA ASP A 149 0.06 9.05 28.13
C ASP A 149 -0.55 10.28 27.42
N PRO A 150 -1.15 11.21 28.15
CA PRO A 150 -1.60 12.48 27.58
C PRO A 150 -0.43 13.21 26.89
N GLY A 151 -0.66 13.63 25.66
CA GLY A 151 0.37 14.36 24.88
C GLY A 151 1.37 13.47 24.14
N CYS A 152 1.42 12.15 24.33
CA CYS A 152 2.25 11.27 23.53
C CYS A 152 1.91 11.43 22.02
N ARG A 153 2.95 11.61 21.18
CA ARG A 153 2.83 11.72 19.72
C ARG A 153 3.66 10.70 18.98
N LEU A 154 4.61 10.05 19.68
CA LEU A 154 5.43 8.99 19.14
C LEU A 154 5.61 7.89 20.20
N GLY A 155 5.02 6.73 19.95
CA GLY A 155 5.10 5.56 20.81
C GLY A 155 6.30 4.66 20.50
N PRO A 156 6.30 3.40 20.98
CA PRO A 156 7.33 2.43 20.65
C PRO A 156 7.12 1.77 19.30
N LEU A 157 8.16 1.22 18.72
CA LEU A 157 8.07 0.28 17.60
C LEU A 157 7.41 -1.03 18.07
N VAL A 158 6.81 -1.75 17.12
CA VAL A 158 5.95 -2.91 17.41
C VAL A 158 6.63 -4.04 18.18
N ASN A 159 7.92 -4.28 17.94
CA ASN A 159 8.66 -5.36 18.59
C ASN A 159 10.19 -5.14 18.52
N ARG A 160 10.93 -6.02 19.21
CA ARG A 160 12.40 -5.99 19.26
C ARG A 160 13.07 -6.16 17.89
N THR A 161 12.50 -6.98 17.03
CA THR A 161 13.06 -7.24 15.68
C THR A 161 13.00 -5.98 14.83
N GLN A 162 11.85 -5.30 14.81
CA GLN A 162 11.67 -4.05 14.08
C GLN A 162 12.54 -2.94 14.68
N PHE A 163 12.62 -2.85 15.99
CA PHE A 163 13.49 -1.90 16.68
C PHE A 163 14.97 -2.06 16.26
N ARG A 164 15.48 -3.30 16.26
CA ARG A 164 16.86 -3.58 15.82
C ARG A 164 17.07 -3.27 14.34
N ARG A 165 16.06 -3.59 13.50
CA ARG A 165 16.10 -3.30 12.06
C ARG A 165 16.23 -1.80 11.81
N VAL A 166 15.39 -0.98 12.45
CA VAL A 166 15.41 0.49 12.29
C VAL A 166 16.74 1.07 12.75
N LEU A 167 17.23 0.69 13.94
CA LEU A 167 18.54 1.15 14.41
C LEU A 167 19.67 0.68 13.49
N GLY A 168 19.59 -0.52 12.92
CA GLY A 168 20.56 -1.01 11.94
C GLY A 168 20.63 -0.15 10.68
N PHE A 169 19.50 0.32 10.14
CA PHE A 169 19.48 1.28 9.03
C PHE A 169 20.13 2.60 9.41
N ILE A 170 19.79 3.15 10.57
CA ILE A 170 20.35 4.39 11.08
C ILE A 170 21.87 4.27 11.25
N ASP A 171 22.35 3.18 11.84
CA ASP A 171 23.77 2.93 12.04
C ASP A 171 24.54 2.83 10.73
N ARG A 172 24.02 2.10 9.73
CA ARG A 172 24.66 2.01 8.41
C ARG A 172 24.71 3.37 7.71
N ALA A 173 23.63 4.14 7.77
CA ALA A 173 23.58 5.49 7.22
C ALA A 173 24.62 6.43 7.88
N ARG A 174 24.76 6.37 9.20
CA ARG A 174 25.78 7.15 9.93
C ARG A 174 27.20 6.73 9.56
N ARG A 175 27.47 5.42 9.47
CA ARG A 175 28.81 4.92 9.05
C ARG A 175 29.13 5.26 7.59
N ALA A 176 28.12 5.38 6.75
CA ALA A 176 28.28 5.88 5.38
C ALA A 176 28.50 7.40 5.31
N GLY A 177 28.56 8.10 6.45
CA GLY A 177 28.80 9.54 6.50
C GLY A 177 27.63 10.41 6.11
N LEU A 178 26.39 9.88 6.09
CA LEU A 178 25.22 10.68 5.74
C LEU A 178 24.93 11.75 6.80
N ALA A 179 24.53 12.93 6.35
CA ALA A 179 24.29 14.09 7.22
C ALA A 179 23.04 13.87 8.07
N LEU A 180 23.23 13.67 9.37
CA LEU A 180 22.15 13.53 10.35
C LEU A 180 21.74 14.90 10.87
N LEU A 181 20.49 15.33 10.62
CA LEU A 181 19.97 16.59 11.14
C LEU A 181 19.50 16.47 12.60
N THR A 182 18.82 15.37 12.94
CA THR A 182 18.29 15.13 14.29
C THR A 182 17.98 13.64 14.51
N GLY A 183 17.88 13.22 15.77
CA GLY A 183 17.58 11.85 16.16
C GLY A 183 18.76 10.89 16.01
N GLY A 184 18.56 9.78 15.33
CA GLY A 184 19.61 8.81 15.02
C GLY A 184 19.94 7.83 16.14
N GLU A 185 19.08 7.72 17.16
CA GLU A 185 19.34 6.88 18.33
C GLU A 185 18.04 6.38 18.98
N ARG A 186 18.19 5.41 19.87
CA ARG A 186 17.08 5.01 20.74
C ARG A 186 16.72 6.14 21.71
N TRP A 187 15.47 6.17 22.12
CA TRP A 187 15.00 7.04 23.19
C TRP A 187 14.81 6.23 24.48
N GLY A 188 15.38 6.72 25.60
CA GLY A 188 15.25 6.10 26.91
C GLY A 188 15.96 4.75 27.04
N ALA A 189 15.93 4.17 28.25
CA ALA A 189 16.61 2.91 28.60
C ALA A 189 15.72 1.66 28.38
N LYS A 190 14.40 1.81 28.40
CA LYS A 190 13.42 0.70 28.32
C LYS A 190 12.56 0.85 27.06
N GLY A 191 11.95 -0.27 26.64
CA GLY A 191 11.05 -0.30 25.48
C GLY A 191 11.78 -0.21 24.12
N PHE A 192 11.00 -0.06 23.07
CA PHE A 192 11.47 -0.06 21.67
C PHE A 192 11.31 1.32 21.01
N PHE A 193 11.67 2.36 21.73
CA PHE A 193 11.53 3.74 21.28
C PHE A 193 12.76 4.19 20.49
N VAL A 194 12.49 4.86 19.36
CA VAL A 194 13.50 5.49 18.50
C VAL A 194 13.13 6.95 18.34
N ARG A 195 14.11 7.86 18.44
CA ARG A 195 13.87 9.29 18.20
C ARG A 195 13.46 9.54 16.75
N PRO A 196 12.57 10.50 16.47
CA PRO A 196 12.37 10.98 15.12
C PRO A 196 13.73 11.32 14.49
N THR A 197 14.01 10.68 13.37
CA THR A 197 15.34 10.71 12.75
C THR A 197 15.24 11.32 11.36
N VAL A 198 16.06 12.33 11.07
CA VAL A 198 16.10 12.99 9.76
C VAL A 198 17.53 12.98 9.23
N PHE A 199 17.73 12.43 8.06
CA PHE A 199 18.95 12.55 7.27
C PHE A 199 18.75 13.57 6.15
N ALA A 200 19.71 14.50 5.98
CA ALA A 200 19.67 15.54 4.95
C ALA A 200 20.50 15.15 3.74
N ASP A 201 20.08 15.66 2.58
CA ASP A 201 20.80 15.59 1.31
C ASP A 201 21.31 14.17 1.00
N VAL A 202 20.44 13.19 1.25
CA VAL A 202 20.78 11.76 1.11
C VAL A 202 20.94 11.41 -0.37
N PRO A 203 22.08 10.83 -0.78
CA PRO A 203 22.26 10.33 -2.14
C PRO A 203 21.17 9.32 -2.51
N ARG A 204 20.59 9.48 -3.69
CA ARG A 204 19.46 8.65 -4.15
C ARG A 204 19.80 7.16 -4.32
N SER A 205 21.09 6.83 -4.40
CA SER A 205 21.61 5.45 -4.41
C SER A 205 21.78 4.82 -3.03
N SER A 206 21.62 5.59 -1.95
CA SER A 206 21.83 5.08 -0.59
C SER A 206 20.77 4.06 -0.18
N GLU A 207 21.17 3.06 0.60
CA GLU A 207 20.26 2.03 1.13
C GLU A 207 19.07 2.65 1.87
N ILE A 208 19.32 3.65 2.73
CA ILE A 208 18.28 4.29 3.53
C ILE A 208 17.29 5.11 2.68
N TRP A 209 17.68 5.51 1.45
CA TRP A 209 16.81 6.17 0.48
C TRP A 209 15.97 5.18 -0.32
N THR A 210 16.54 4.02 -0.67
CA THR A 210 15.91 3.04 -1.58
C THR A 210 15.07 2.01 -0.84
N GLU A 211 15.44 1.64 0.41
CA GLU A 211 14.78 0.59 1.18
C GLU A 211 13.74 1.14 2.15
N GLU A 212 12.66 0.37 2.33
CA GLU A 212 11.65 0.64 3.35
C GLU A 212 12.20 0.37 4.76
N VAL A 213 12.39 1.43 5.55
CA VAL A 213 12.87 1.33 6.93
C VAL A 213 11.76 0.83 7.87
N PHE A 214 10.53 1.29 7.65
CA PHE A 214 9.35 1.01 8.47
C PHE A 214 9.53 1.46 9.93
N GLY A 215 9.95 2.71 10.09
CA GLY A 215 10.27 3.35 11.37
C GLY A 215 10.32 4.87 11.23
N PRO A 216 10.50 5.62 12.33
CA PRO A 216 10.45 7.08 12.34
C PRO A 216 11.72 7.70 11.72
N VAL A 217 11.96 7.44 10.45
CA VAL A 217 13.14 7.86 9.70
C VAL A 217 12.73 8.54 8.40
N LEU A 218 13.12 9.79 8.25
CA LEU A 218 12.89 10.62 7.07
C LEU A 218 14.23 10.93 6.40
N CYS A 219 14.28 10.77 5.09
CA CYS A 219 15.42 11.16 4.25
C CYS A 219 15.03 12.33 3.36
N THR A 220 15.87 13.36 3.26
CA THR A 220 15.64 14.47 2.36
C THR A 220 16.63 14.47 1.20
N SER A 221 16.21 15.02 0.07
CA SER A 221 17.05 15.33 -1.09
C SER A 221 16.52 16.61 -1.73
N VAL A 222 17.37 17.38 -2.34
CA VAL A 222 16.97 18.61 -3.04
C VAL A 222 16.76 18.37 -4.52
N PHE A 223 15.96 19.23 -5.15
CA PHE A 223 15.77 19.27 -6.60
C PHE A 223 15.76 20.71 -7.12
N ASP A 224 16.08 20.88 -8.40
CA ASP A 224 16.18 22.20 -9.04
C ASP A 224 14.93 22.54 -9.87
N ASP A 225 14.27 21.56 -10.46
CA ASP A 225 13.07 21.76 -11.28
C ASP A 225 12.02 20.63 -11.11
N GLU A 226 10.83 20.88 -11.66
CA GLU A 226 9.69 19.95 -11.59
C GLU A 226 10.00 18.58 -12.24
N LYS A 227 10.74 18.59 -13.34
CA LYS A 227 11.09 17.35 -14.08
C LYS A 227 12.01 16.46 -13.24
N GLU A 228 12.99 17.07 -12.59
CA GLU A 228 13.88 16.36 -11.67
C GLU A 228 13.12 15.81 -10.46
N ALA A 229 12.21 16.61 -9.87
CA ALA A 229 11.39 16.18 -8.73
C ALA A 229 10.55 14.95 -9.08
N VAL A 230 9.87 14.95 -10.23
CA VAL A 230 9.06 13.83 -10.71
C VAL A 230 9.93 12.61 -11.00
N ALA A 231 11.07 12.79 -11.69
CA ALA A 231 12.01 11.71 -11.97
C ALA A 231 12.52 11.06 -10.68
N ALA A 232 12.93 11.87 -9.69
CA ALA A 232 13.40 11.38 -8.40
C ALA A 232 12.31 10.68 -7.58
N ALA A 233 11.09 11.17 -7.64
CA ALA A 233 9.95 10.54 -6.97
C ALA A 233 9.64 9.16 -7.56
N ASN A 234 9.70 9.03 -8.89
CA ASN A 234 9.41 7.79 -9.62
C ASN A 234 10.58 6.78 -9.59
N ASP A 235 11.81 7.22 -9.27
CA ASP A 235 13.00 6.37 -9.17
C ASP A 235 12.95 5.50 -7.91
N THR A 236 12.11 4.51 -7.96
CA THR A 236 11.93 3.51 -6.90
C THR A 236 11.23 2.27 -7.45
N ARG A 237 11.59 1.11 -6.90
CA ARG A 237 10.86 -0.13 -7.19
C ARG A 237 9.44 -0.14 -6.60
N TYR A 238 9.14 0.74 -5.64
CA TYR A 238 7.83 0.87 -5.02
C TYR A 238 6.92 1.82 -5.82
N GLY A 239 5.63 1.71 -5.59
CA GLY A 239 4.63 2.54 -6.27
C GLY A 239 3.33 2.65 -5.46
N LEU A 240 3.42 2.76 -4.11
CA LEU A 240 2.22 2.84 -3.28
C LEU A 240 1.63 4.25 -3.31
N ALA A 241 2.36 5.23 -2.79
CA ALA A 241 1.84 6.59 -2.65
C ALA A 241 2.91 7.66 -2.91
N ALA A 242 2.44 8.89 -3.15
CA ALA A 242 3.24 10.09 -3.16
C ALA A 242 2.39 11.31 -2.75
N ALA A 243 3.05 12.39 -2.36
CA ALA A 243 2.40 13.65 -2.06
C ALA A 243 3.11 14.82 -2.75
N VAL A 244 2.38 15.88 -3.05
CA VAL A 244 2.90 17.11 -3.64
C VAL A 244 2.32 18.33 -2.93
N LEU A 245 3.19 19.25 -2.54
CA LEU A 245 2.83 20.50 -1.87
C LEU A 245 3.28 21.70 -2.71
N SER A 246 2.33 22.53 -3.11
CA SER A 246 2.53 23.78 -3.85
C SER A 246 1.29 24.66 -3.69
N SER A 247 1.45 25.96 -3.71
CA SER A 247 0.32 26.91 -3.78
C SER A 247 -0.34 26.91 -5.16
N ASP A 248 0.39 26.50 -6.21
CA ASP A 248 -0.11 26.35 -7.57
C ASP A 248 -0.83 24.99 -7.73
N ARG A 249 -2.17 25.03 -7.73
CA ARG A 249 -3.00 23.83 -7.93
C ARG A 249 -2.82 23.18 -9.31
N ALA A 250 -2.49 23.97 -10.34
CA ALA A 250 -2.24 23.41 -11.67
C ALA A 250 -0.93 22.59 -11.67
N ARG A 251 0.10 23.08 -10.97
CA ARG A 251 1.35 22.34 -10.72
C ARG A 251 1.05 21.04 -9.95
N CYS A 252 0.32 21.11 -8.84
CA CYS A 252 -0.05 19.91 -8.08
C CYS A 252 -0.70 18.86 -8.98
N ARG A 253 -1.72 19.25 -9.76
CA ARG A 253 -2.44 18.36 -10.67
C ARG A 253 -1.56 17.77 -11.78
N ARG A 254 -0.65 18.57 -12.34
CA ARG A 254 0.29 18.12 -13.38
C ARG A 254 1.29 17.12 -12.83
N VAL A 255 1.88 17.43 -11.68
CA VAL A 255 2.81 16.52 -10.98
C VAL A 255 2.10 15.23 -10.55
N ALA A 256 0.90 15.32 -9.95
CA ALA A 256 0.14 14.16 -9.53
C ALA A 256 -0.10 13.16 -10.68
N LYS A 257 -0.40 13.68 -11.89
CA LYS A 257 -0.57 12.83 -13.09
C LYS A 257 0.72 12.19 -13.58
N ALA A 258 1.87 12.79 -13.31
CA ALA A 258 3.19 12.31 -13.74
C ALA A 258 3.81 11.31 -12.75
N LEU A 259 3.27 11.19 -11.53
CA LEU A 259 3.76 10.27 -10.52
C LEU A 259 3.27 8.84 -10.77
N ASP A 260 4.19 7.89 -10.85
CA ASP A 260 3.93 6.47 -11.14
C ASP A 260 3.64 5.68 -9.85
N VAL A 261 2.57 6.06 -9.18
CA VAL A 261 2.09 5.48 -7.91
C VAL A 261 0.58 5.27 -7.94
N GLY A 262 0.05 4.46 -7.01
CA GLY A 262 -1.38 4.20 -6.93
C GLY A 262 -2.17 5.28 -6.22
N ILE A 263 -1.54 6.05 -5.32
CA ILE A 263 -2.18 7.06 -4.47
C ILE A 263 -1.38 8.36 -4.56
N VAL A 264 -2.05 9.48 -4.79
CA VAL A 264 -1.41 10.80 -4.74
C VAL A 264 -2.22 11.75 -3.86
N TRP A 265 -1.53 12.45 -2.98
CA TRP A 265 -2.09 13.51 -2.15
C TRP A 265 -1.62 14.88 -2.63
N GLU A 266 -2.56 15.80 -2.82
CA GLU A 266 -2.28 17.19 -3.15
C GLU A 266 -2.45 18.06 -1.90
N ASN A 267 -1.40 18.76 -1.49
CA ASN A 267 -1.34 19.65 -0.31
C ASN A 267 -1.69 18.97 1.04
N CYS A 268 -1.47 17.68 1.13
CA CYS A 268 -1.61 16.88 2.36
C CYS A 268 -0.76 15.60 2.25
N SER A 269 -0.73 14.82 3.32
CA SER A 269 -0.10 13.49 3.33
C SER A 269 -0.88 12.55 4.25
N GLN A 270 -1.06 11.29 3.85
CA GLN A 270 -1.67 10.19 4.60
C GLN A 270 -3.20 10.18 4.80
N PRO A 271 -4.04 11.09 4.29
CA PRO A 271 -5.47 10.88 4.44
C PRO A 271 -5.89 9.60 3.73
N CYS A 272 -6.73 8.82 4.42
CA CYS A 272 -7.27 7.56 3.92
C CYS A 272 -8.79 7.58 4.14
N PHE A 273 -9.54 7.55 3.04
CA PHE A 273 -11.00 7.59 3.07
C PHE A 273 -11.54 6.26 2.53
N VAL A 274 -12.57 5.73 3.20
CA VAL A 274 -13.16 4.44 2.83
C VAL A 274 -13.77 4.44 1.41
N GLU A 275 -14.15 5.60 0.91
CA GLU A 275 -14.72 5.81 -0.42
C GLU A 275 -13.67 5.84 -1.54
N MET A 276 -12.40 6.03 -1.20
CA MET A 276 -11.32 6.17 -2.17
C MET A 276 -10.57 4.85 -2.36
N PRO A 277 -10.30 4.41 -3.60
CA PRO A 277 -9.55 3.19 -3.84
C PRO A 277 -8.14 3.32 -3.28
N TRP A 278 -7.70 2.29 -2.57
CA TRP A 278 -6.38 2.21 -1.95
C TRP A 278 -5.57 1.09 -2.57
N GLY A 279 -4.31 1.34 -2.91
CA GLY A 279 -3.42 0.29 -3.41
C GLY A 279 -2.30 0.81 -4.29
N GLY A 280 -1.29 -0.04 -4.48
CA GLY A 280 -0.10 0.27 -5.25
C GLY A 280 -0.32 0.29 -6.76
N ARG A 281 0.61 0.88 -7.48
CA ARG A 281 0.73 0.82 -8.93
C ARG A 281 1.12 -0.61 -9.34
N ALA A 282 0.24 -1.31 -10.04
CA ALA A 282 0.52 -2.65 -10.54
C ALA A 282 1.78 -2.69 -11.42
N GLY A 283 2.60 -3.72 -11.26
CA GLY A 283 3.90 -3.84 -11.92
C GLY A 283 5.07 -3.26 -11.13
N LYS A 284 4.80 -2.62 -9.99
CA LYS A 284 5.82 -2.21 -9.01
C LYS A 284 5.75 -3.06 -7.73
N GLY A 285 6.76 -2.94 -6.87
CA GLY A 285 6.93 -3.77 -5.68
C GLY A 285 5.94 -3.52 -4.52
N SER A 286 5.00 -2.58 -4.68
CA SER A 286 3.95 -2.28 -3.68
C SER A 286 2.69 -3.13 -3.81
N GLY A 287 2.67 -4.08 -4.74
CA GLY A 287 1.56 -5.02 -4.89
C GLY A 287 0.58 -4.64 -5.99
N TYR A 288 -0.59 -5.26 -5.95
CA TYR A 288 -1.67 -5.10 -6.93
C TYR A 288 -3.03 -5.44 -6.32
N GLY A 289 -4.10 -5.04 -6.98
CA GLY A 289 -5.45 -5.02 -6.44
C GLY A 289 -5.76 -3.67 -5.81
N ARG A 290 -6.94 -3.58 -5.22
CA ARG A 290 -7.37 -2.39 -4.46
C ARG A 290 -8.08 -2.82 -3.19
N ASP A 291 -7.76 -2.11 -2.12
CA ASP A 291 -8.57 -2.05 -0.90
C ASP A 291 -9.37 -0.74 -0.94
N LEU A 292 -10.49 -0.66 -0.25
CA LEU A 292 -11.37 0.51 -0.18
C LEU A 292 -11.99 0.91 -1.53
N GLY A 293 -12.96 1.82 -1.47
CA GLY A 293 -13.68 2.28 -2.64
C GLY A 293 -14.48 1.19 -3.36
N VAL A 294 -15.07 1.55 -4.49
CA VAL A 294 -15.83 0.62 -5.34
C VAL A 294 -14.93 -0.48 -5.91
N ASP A 295 -13.69 -0.15 -6.24
CA ASP A 295 -12.72 -1.09 -6.82
C ASP A 295 -12.45 -2.28 -5.89
N ALA A 296 -12.50 -2.09 -4.57
CA ALA A 296 -12.39 -3.18 -3.61
C ALA A 296 -13.54 -4.17 -3.77
N PHE A 297 -14.78 -3.70 -3.89
CA PHE A 297 -15.96 -4.56 -4.11
C PHE A 297 -15.83 -5.37 -5.39
N GLU A 298 -15.42 -4.74 -6.49
CA GLU A 298 -15.24 -5.42 -7.76
C GLU A 298 -14.22 -6.57 -7.67
N SER A 299 -13.21 -6.44 -6.81
CA SER A 299 -12.22 -7.49 -6.59
C SER A 299 -12.76 -8.74 -5.86
N TYR A 300 -13.94 -8.63 -5.21
CA TYR A 300 -14.64 -9.73 -4.52
C TYR A 300 -15.85 -10.26 -5.28
N ARG A 301 -16.09 -9.76 -6.49
CA ARG A 301 -17.20 -10.15 -7.36
C ARG A 301 -16.67 -10.80 -8.64
N HIS A 302 -17.53 -11.54 -9.32
CA HIS A 302 -17.22 -12.03 -10.65
C HIS A 302 -18.37 -11.74 -11.60
N THR A 303 -17.99 -11.36 -12.81
CA THR A 303 -18.92 -11.12 -13.89
C THR A 303 -19.34 -12.45 -14.50
N LYS A 304 -20.65 -12.65 -14.67
CA LYS A 304 -21.22 -13.75 -15.42
C LYS A 304 -21.92 -13.19 -16.65
N ALA A 305 -21.55 -13.63 -17.83
CA ALA A 305 -22.31 -13.37 -19.02
C ALA A 305 -23.49 -14.36 -19.10
N ILE A 306 -24.68 -13.84 -19.37
CA ILE A 306 -25.87 -14.64 -19.63
C ILE A 306 -26.35 -14.23 -21.01
N THR A 307 -26.37 -15.20 -21.93
CA THR A 307 -26.92 -15.00 -23.27
C THR A 307 -28.20 -15.83 -23.39
N THR A 308 -29.26 -15.19 -23.79
CA THR A 308 -30.58 -15.82 -24.03
C THR A 308 -30.84 -15.83 -25.51
N TYR A 309 -31.18 -16.96 -26.05
CA TYR A 309 -31.74 -17.09 -27.39
C TYR A 309 -33.26 -16.96 -27.29
N ASP A 310 -33.85 -16.16 -28.17
CA ASP A 310 -35.28 -16.01 -28.20
C ASP A 310 -35.93 -17.32 -28.70
N ALA A 311 -36.80 -17.90 -27.87
CA ALA A 311 -37.45 -19.17 -28.19
C ALA A 311 -38.44 -19.07 -29.36
N ASP A 312 -38.93 -17.84 -29.67
CA ASP A 312 -39.82 -17.59 -30.77
C ASP A 312 -39.08 -17.22 -32.09
N ALA A 313 -37.74 -17.14 -32.04
CA ALA A 313 -36.93 -16.93 -33.23
C ALA A 313 -36.76 -18.22 -34.02
N ASP A 314 -36.44 -18.09 -35.32
CA ASP A 314 -36.13 -19.24 -36.17
C ASP A 314 -35.03 -20.11 -35.55
N VAL A 315 -35.16 -21.43 -35.72
CA VAL A 315 -34.19 -22.40 -35.22
C VAL A 315 -32.81 -22.10 -35.83
N TRP A 316 -31.82 -21.91 -34.96
CA TRP A 316 -30.45 -21.80 -35.41
C TRP A 316 -29.88 -23.18 -35.71
N ASP A 317 -29.70 -23.48 -37.01
CA ASP A 317 -29.28 -24.77 -37.53
C ASP A 317 -27.87 -24.71 -38.13
N TRP A 318 -26.86 -24.30 -37.34
CA TRP A 318 -25.46 -24.21 -37.77
C TRP A 318 -24.97 -25.45 -38.53
N TYR A 319 -25.41 -26.63 -38.14
CA TYR A 319 -25.01 -27.90 -38.77
C TYR A 319 -25.98 -28.33 -39.91
N GLY A 320 -26.94 -27.51 -40.31
CA GLY A 320 -27.98 -27.86 -41.25
C GLY A 320 -29.09 -28.70 -40.62
N LYS A 321 -30.25 -28.71 -41.23
CA LYS A 321 -31.36 -29.59 -40.81
C LYS A 321 -30.94 -31.02 -41.11
N ALA A 322 -31.13 -31.96 -40.14
CA ALA A 322 -31.14 -33.35 -40.43
C ALA A 322 -32.23 -33.58 -41.47
N GLU A 323 -31.88 -34.24 -42.59
CA GLU A 323 -32.90 -34.67 -43.55
C GLU A 323 -33.91 -35.53 -42.76
N GLU A 324 -35.16 -35.06 -42.66
CA GLU A 324 -36.25 -35.90 -42.26
C GLU A 324 -36.27 -37.05 -43.25
N GLU A 325 -36.07 -38.27 -42.78
CA GLU A 325 -36.29 -39.47 -43.59
C GLU A 325 -37.73 -39.41 -44.09
N GLU A 326 -37.90 -38.98 -45.35
CA GLU A 326 -39.19 -39.17 -46.05
C GLU A 326 -39.41 -40.67 -46.15
N GLU A 327 -40.27 -41.20 -45.33
CA GLU A 327 -40.85 -42.53 -45.54
C GLU A 327 -41.57 -42.49 -46.91
N GLU A 328 -40.95 -43.21 -47.82
CA GLU A 328 -41.51 -43.79 -49.05
C GLU A 328 -42.11 -42.88 -50.10
N GLY A 329 -41.43 -42.83 -51.23
CA GLY A 329 -42.09 -42.56 -52.49
C GLY A 329 -41.19 -42.08 -53.63
N LYS A 330 -40.35 -42.97 -54.14
CA LYS A 330 -39.80 -42.92 -55.49
C LYS A 330 -39.10 -41.66 -56.02
N GLY A 331 -37.84 -41.78 -56.16
CA GLY A 331 -37.21 -41.31 -57.37
C GLY A 331 -36.60 -39.93 -57.32
N GLY A 332 -35.27 -39.88 -57.37
CA GLY A 332 -34.56 -38.73 -57.89
C GLY A 332 -33.45 -38.14 -57.05
N VAL A 333 -32.28 -38.73 -57.22
CA VAL A 333 -30.99 -38.11 -56.86
C VAL A 333 -30.88 -36.70 -57.49
N ARG A 334 -30.72 -35.70 -56.69
CA ARG A 334 -30.08 -34.43 -57.10
C ARG A 334 -29.11 -33.98 -56.02
N ALA A 335 -27.87 -34.33 -56.23
CA ALA A 335 -26.75 -33.63 -55.59
C ALA A 335 -26.82 -32.15 -55.99
N LYS A 336 -26.74 -31.25 -55.05
CA LYS A 336 -26.28 -29.87 -55.27
C LYS A 336 -25.08 -29.62 -54.36
N LEU A 337 -23.97 -29.29 -55.04
CA LEU A 337 -22.76 -28.74 -54.49
C LEU A 337 -23.02 -27.38 -53.80
#